data_90ca1b6d141c8164f99c12ad2a1f3c64
#
_entry.id   90ca1b6d141c8164f99c12ad2a1f3c64
#
_cell.length_a   1.000
_cell.length_b   1.000
_cell.length_c   1.000
_cell.angle_alpha   90.00
_cell.angle_beta   90.00
_cell.angle_gamma   90.00
#
_symmetry.space_group_name_H-M   'P 1'
#
loop_
_entity.id
_entity.type
_entity.pdbx_description
1 polymer ?
#
loop_
_entity_poly.entity_id
_entity_poly.type
_entity_poly.pdbx_seq_one_letter_code
_entity_poly.pdbx_strand_id
1 'polypeptide(L)'
;MHACAQEKNLRAKLIKKVEISKSVILLTDTPEATFEALCKEFKVVRAAGGVVTNSEGDLLMIRLRNRWDLPKGHIEPGEKSLTAALREVEEETGIKAEILDNAPLYTTWHAYDTYGEWELKSTDWWRMRTSQTETPQPQEDEGITEVRWMNNAARAEALNETYETIKEVVRALDAKNRNNYE
;
A
#
# COMPACT_ATOMS: atom_id res chain seq x y z
N MET A 1 -14.67 -14.79 14.35
CA MET A 1 -15.58 -15.53 13.46
C MET A 1 -14.84 -16.71 12.89
N HIS A 2 -15.42 -17.92 12.93
CA HIS A 2 -14.86 -19.09 12.26
C HIS A 2 -15.34 -19.13 10.82
N ALA A 3 -14.45 -19.48 9.90
CA ALA A 3 -14.76 -19.66 8.49
C ALA A 3 -13.92 -20.77 7.89
N CYS A 4 -14.35 -21.28 6.76
CA CYS A 4 -13.56 -22.23 5.95
C CYS A 4 -13.59 -21.82 4.47
N ALA A 5 -12.67 -22.39 3.68
CA ALA A 5 -12.55 -22.11 2.25
C ALA A 5 -13.81 -22.41 1.41
N GLN A 6 -14.76 -23.16 1.96
CA GLN A 6 -16.03 -23.52 1.31
C GLN A 6 -17.21 -22.63 1.75
N GLU A 7 -16.98 -21.66 2.64
CA GLU A 7 -18.04 -20.79 3.13
C GLU A 7 -18.49 -19.80 2.05
N LYS A 8 -19.79 -19.85 1.71
CA LYS A 8 -20.40 -18.95 0.72
C LYS A 8 -20.73 -17.58 1.33
N ASN A 9 -20.65 -16.54 0.52
CA ASN A 9 -20.95 -15.14 0.91
C ASN A 9 -20.09 -14.63 2.07
N LEU A 10 -18.82 -15.04 2.12
CA LEU A 10 -17.89 -14.64 3.17
C LEU A 10 -17.66 -13.12 3.16
N ARG A 11 -17.53 -12.52 1.97
CA ARG A 11 -17.44 -11.06 1.78
C ARG A 11 -18.59 -10.31 2.48
N ALA A 12 -19.83 -10.66 2.16
CA ALA A 12 -20.99 -9.97 2.72
C ALA A 12 -21.05 -10.08 4.24
N LYS A 13 -20.71 -11.26 4.78
CA LYS A 13 -20.63 -11.48 6.23
C LYS A 13 -19.52 -10.64 6.88
N LEU A 14 -18.34 -10.54 6.26
CA LEU A 14 -17.24 -9.74 6.76
C LEU A 14 -17.59 -8.26 6.75
N ILE A 15 -18.09 -7.72 5.63
CA ILE A 15 -18.48 -6.32 5.50
C ILE A 15 -19.47 -5.94 6.59
N LYS A 16 -20.57 -6.70 6.74
CA LYS A 16 -21.56 -6.47 7.78
C LYS A 16 -20.97 -6.50 9.20
N LYS A 17 -20.01 -7.37 9.46
CA LYS A 17 -19.33 -7.45 10.76
C LYS A 17 -18.41 -6.26 10.99
N VAL A 18 -17.64 -5.84 9.98
CA VAL A 18 -16.73 -4.70 10.08
C VAL A 18 -17.48 -3.38 10.29
N GLU A 19 -18.65 -3.19 9.65
CA GLU A 19 -19.50 -2.03 9.86
C GLU A 19 -19.90 -1.87 11.34
N ILE A 20 -20.19 -2.98 12.02
CA ILE A 20 -20.62 -3.00 13.42
C ILE A 20 -19.42 -2.92 14.37
N SER A 21 -18.41 -3.78 14.17
CA SER A 21 -17.34 -4.03 15.14
C SER A 21 -16.05 -3.28 14.85
N LYS A 22 -15.97 -2.56 13.71
CA LYS A 22 -14.80 -1.83 13.19
C LYS A 22 -13.60 -2.72 12.85
N SER A 23 -13.46 -3.88 13.47
CA SER A 23 -12.45 -4.88 13.14
C SER A 23 -13.00 -6.30 13.32
N VAL A 24 -12.47 -7.24 12.54
CA VAL A 24 -12.87 -8.67 12.60
C VAL A 24 -11.63 -9.53 12.47
N ILE A 25 -11.49 -10.49 13.37
CA ILE A 25 -10.51 -11.56 13.25
C ILE A 25 -11.22 -12.79 12.68
N LEU A 26 -10.77 -13.26 11.54
CA LEU A 26 -11.25 -14.47 10.90
C LEU A 26 -10.38 -15.66 11.33
N LEU A 27 -10.96 -16.63 12.04
CA LEU A 27 -10.29 -17.84 12.44
C LEU A 27 -10.59 -18.96 11.45
N THR A 28 -9.56 -19.63 10.98
CA THR A 28 -9.66 -20.73 10.01
C THR A 28 -8.46 -21.66 10.14
N ASP A 29 -8.66 -22.94 9.85
CA ASP A 29 -7.59 -23.95 9.81
C ASP A 29 -6.81 -23.92 8.48
N THR A 30 -7.32 -23.18 7.47
CA THR A 30 -6.73 -23.05 6.12
C THR A 30 -6.70 -21.58 5.70
N PRO A 31 -5.82 -20.73 6.28
CA PRO A 31 -5.84 -19.28 6.06
C PRO A 31 -5.70 -18.89 4.58
N GLU A 32 -4.75 -19.49 3.86
CA GLU A 32 -4.47 -19.20 2.45
C GLU A 32 -5.67 -19.55 1.57
N ALA A 33 -6.22 -20.76 1.71
CA ALA A 33 -7.37 -21.21 0.93
C ALA A 33 -8.63 -20.40 1.25
N THR A 34 -8.80 -19.98 2.52
CA THR A 34 -9.92 -19.13 2.94
C THR A 34 -9.79 -17.72 2.34
N PHE A 35 -8.58 -17.17 2.31
CA PHE A 35 -8.32 -15.87 1.70
C PHE A 35 -8.50 -15.91 0.18
N GLU A 36 -8.00 -16.95 -0.50
CA GLU A 36 -8.25 -17.17 -1.93
C GLU A 36 -9.75 -17.29 -2.27
N ALA A 37 -10.50 -18.01 -1.43
CA ALA A 37 -11.96 -18.10 -1.59
C ALA A 37 -12.65 -16.75 -1.40
N LEU A 38 -12.20 -15.95 -0.45
CA LEU A 38 -12.67 -14.59 -0.23
C LEU A 38 -12.36 -13.69 -1.44
N CYS A 39 -11.14 -13.75 -1.98
CA CYS A 39 -10.75 -12.95 -3.15
C CYS A 39 -11.64 -13.20 -4.38
N LYS A 40 -12.14 -14.43 -4.55
CA LYS A 40 -13.06 -14.77 -5.66
C LYS A 40 -14.43 -14.09 -5.57
N GLU A 41 -14.77 -13.53 -4.40
CA GLU A 41 -16.01 -12.76 -4.22
C GLU A 41 -15.84 -11.26 -4.55
N PHE A 42 -14.67 -10.85 -5.02
CA PHE A 42 -14.34 -9.47 -5.41
C PHE A 42 -13.81 -9.44 -6.84
N LYS A 43 -13.92 -8.29 -7.47
CA LYS A 43 -13.08 -7.95 -8.60
C LYS A 43 -11.70 -7.53 -8.06
N VAL A 44 -10.70 -8.36 -8.32
CA VAL A 44 -9.34 -8.07 -7.86
C VAL A 44 -8.68 -7.02 -8.75
N VAL A 45 -8.19 -5.95 -8.13
CA VAL A 45 -7.43 -4.88 -8.77
C VAL A 45 -6.00 -4.93 -8.24
N ARG A 46 -5.01 -4.91 -9.14
CA ARG A 46 -3.59 -4.94 -8.76
C ARG A 46 -2.95 -3.58 -8.91
N ALA A 47 -2.17 -3.20 -7.90
CA ALA A 47 -1.42 -1.97 -7.85
C ALA A 47 0.00 -2.22 -7.32
N ALA A 48 0.89 -1.28 -7.55
CA ALA A 48 2.21 -1.28 -6.97
C ALA A 48 2.63 0.14 -6.59
N GLY A 49 3.51 0.26 -5.62
CA GLY A 49 4.00 1.55 -5.16
C GLY A 49 5.37 1.48 -4.50
N GLY A 50 5.93 2.65 -4.22
CA GLY A 50 7.27 2.81 -3.69
C GLY A 50 7.31 3.26 -2.23
N VAL A 51 8.18 2.60 -1.46
CA VAL A 51 8.62 3.05 -0.13
C VAL A 51 10.02 3.62 -0.35
N VAL A 52 10.08 4.90 -0.76
CA VAL A 52 11.29 5.54 -1.25
C VAL A 52 11.98 6.32 -0.14
N THR A 53 13.27 6.06 0.06
CA THR A 53 14.11 6.84 0.98
C THR A 53 15.22 7.56 0.23
N ASN A 54 15.56 8.78 0.67
CA ASN A 54 16.71 9.53 0.17
C ASN A 54 18.00 9.16 0.92
N SER A 55 19.11 9.84 0.60
CA SER A 55 20.42 9.64 1.24
C SER A 55 20.43 9.98 2.74
N GLU A 56 19.51 10.81 3.20
CA GLU A 56 19.35 11.20 4.61
C GLU A 56 18.47 10.22 5.39
N GLY A 57 17.83 9.28 4.69
CA GLY A 57 16.88 8.32 5.26
C GLY A 57 15.46 8.85 5.39
N ASP A 58 15.18 10.02 4.83
CA ASP A 58 13.83 10.59 4.81
C ASP A 58 12.92 9.81 3.85
N LEU A 59 11.67 9.62 4.25
CA LEU A 59 10.65 8.91 3.50
C LEU A 59 9.89 9.86 2.57
N LEU A 60 9.76 9.49 1.28
CA LEU A 60 8.93 10.22 0.33
C LEU A 60 7.45 9.90 0.60
N MET A 61 6.65 10.94 0.81
CA MET A 61 5.22 10.82 0.99
C MET A 61 4.46 11.81 0.09
N ILE A 62 3.28 11.41 -0.34
CA ILE A 62 2.35 12.22 -1.13
C ILE A 62 1.14 12.61 -0.28
N ARG A 63 0.53 13.75 -0.58
CA ARG A 63 -0.75 14.15 0.02
C ARG A 63 -1.86 14.01 -1.02
N LEU A 64 -2.73 13.02 -0.80
CA LEU A 64 -3.85 12.67 -1.66
C LEU A 64 -5.15 12.67 -0.85
N ARG A 65 -6.20 13.36 -1.33
CA ARG A 65 -7.50 13.43 -0.64
C ARG A 65 -7.39 13.86 0.83
N ASN A 66 -6.54 14.84 1.11
CA ASN A 66 -6.24 15.37 2.45
C ASN A 66 -5.64 14.34 3.44
N ARG A 67 -5.02 13.26 2.94
CA ARG A 67 -4.31 12.27 3.74
C ARG A 67 -2.90 12.06 3.19
N TRP A 68 -1.98 11.76 4.08
CA TRP A 68 -0.66 11.30 3.69
C TRP A 68 -0.74 9.85 3.21
N ASP A 69 -0.05 9.56 2.13
CA ASP A 69 0.01 8.26 1.48
C ASP A 69 1.40 8.04 0.88
N LEU A 70 1.66 6.88 0.31
CA LEU A 70 2.86 6.58 -0.45
C LEU A 70 2.51 6.54 -1.96
N PRO A 71 3.46 6.90 -2.85
CA PRO A 71 3.22 6.90 -4.29
C PRO A 71 2.91 5.49 -4.81
N LYS A 72 1.84 5.34 -5.60
CA LYS A 72 1.33 4.06 -6.10
C LYS A 72 0.26 4.23 -7.17
N GLY A 73 0.18 3.30 -8.08
CA GLY A 73 -0.91 3.22 -9.02
C GLY A 73 -1.16 1.83 -9.56
N HIS A 74 -1.94 1.73 -10.61
CA HIS A 74 -2.34 0.44 -11.17
C HIS A 74 -1.21 -0.24 -11.93
N ILE A 75 -1.13 -1.57 -11.82
CA ILE A 75 -0.26 -2.38 -12.68
C ILE A 75 -0.95 -2.52 -14.03
N GLU A 76 -0.31 -2.08 -15.10
CA GLU A 76 -0.83 -2.18 -16.45
C GLU A 76 -0.83 -3.63 -16.97
N PRO A 77 -1.65 -3.96 -17.98
CA PRO A 77 -1.66 -5.28 -18.59
C PRO A 77 -0.28 -5.70 -19.11
N GLY A 78 0.24 -6.82 -18.58
CA GLY A 78 1.57 -7.33 -18.93
C GLY A 78 2.75 -6.69 -18.18
N GLU A 79 2.50 -5.66 -17.38
CA GLU A 79 3.53 -5.00 -16.58
C GLU A 79 3.87 -5.83 -15.32
N LYS A 80 5.15 -5.80 -14.93
CA LYS A 80 5.60 -6.38 -13.67
C LYS A 80 5.36 -5.40 -12.52
N SER A 81 4.99 -5.90 -11.33
CA SER A 81 4.75 -5.10 -10.14
C SER A 81 5.90 -4.13 -9.80
N LEU A 82 7.15 -4.58 -9.90
CA LEU A 82 8.31 -3.72 -9.66
C LEU A 82 8.45 -2.58 -10.69
N THR A 83 8.10 -2.84 -11.96
CA THR A 83 8.15 -1.84 -13.04
C THR A 83 7.07 -0.79 -12.84
N ALA A 84 5.84 -1.23 -12.53
CA ALA A 84 4.75 -0.35 -12.18
C ALA A 84 5.11 0.55 -10.98
N ALA A 85 5.70 -0.02 -9.92
CA ALA A 85 6.09 0.75 -8.76
C ALA A 85 7.12 1.87 -9.08
N LEU A 86 8.10 1.59 -9.94
CA LEU A 86 9.09 2.60 -10.37
C LEU A 86 8.43 3.69 -11.22
N ARG A 87 7.58 3.30 -12.17
CA ARG A 87 6.84 4.22 -13.04
C ARG A 87 5.93 5.14 -12.21
N GLU A 88 5.13 4.59 -11.32
CA GLU A 88 4.20 5.36 -10.47
C GLU A 88 4.93 6.34 -9.55
N VAL A 89 6.07 5.93 -8.96
CA VAL A 89 6.90 6.84 -8.17
C VAL A 89 7.37 8.03 -9.02
N GLU A 90 7.88 7.77 -10.23
CA GLU A 90 8.36 8.83 -11.12
C GLU A 90 7.20 9.72 -11.60
N GLU A 91 6.06 9.15 -12.00
CA GLU A 91 4.89 9.88 -12.47
C GLU A 91 4.29 10.77 -11.39
N GLU A 92 4.03 10.22 -10.20
CA GLU A 92 3.36 10.92 -9.10
C GLU A 92 4.27 11.95 -8.38
N THR A 93 5.60 11.80 -8.47
CA THR A 93 6.52 12.60 -7.63
C THR A 93 7.68 13.26 -8.37
N GLY A 94 7.92 12.90 -9.64
CA GLY A 94 9.08 13.33 -10.40
C GLY A 94 10.41 12.68 -9.95
N ILE A 95 10.38 11.78 -8.96
CA ILE A 95 11.59 11.17 -8.39
C ILE A 95 11.88 9.82 -9.06
N LYS A 96 13.11 9.67 -9.56
CA LYS A 96 13.64 8.37 -10.00
C LYS A 96 14.27 7.65 -8.85
N ALA A 97 13.91 6.39 -8.68
CA ALA A 97 14.38 5.56 -7.59
C ALA A 97 14.90 4.20 -8.08
N GLU A 98 15.65 3.53 -7.23
CA GLU A 98 16.18 2.18 -7.47
C GLU A 98 15.54 1.20 -6.49
N ILE A 99 15.16 0.01 -6.98
CA ILE A 99 14.66 -1.09 -6.15
C ILE A 99 15.81 -1.67 -5.32
N LEU A 100 15.56 -1.94 -4.05
CA LEU A 100 16.55 -2.49 -3.12
C LEU A 100 16.39 -4.00 -2.87
N ASP A 101 15.22 -4.57 -3.11
CA ASP A 101 14.91 -5.97 -2.76
C ASP A 101 14.38 -6.74 -3.97
N ASN A 102 14.47 -8.07 -3.91
CA ASN A 102 13.98 -8.97 -4.97
C ASN A 102 12.48 -9.33 -4.84
N ALA A 103 11.83 -8.84 -3.78
CA ALA A 103 10.42 -9.05 -3.50
C ALA A 103 9.83 -7.79 -2.86
N PRO A 104 8.51 -7.59 -2.93
CA PRO A 104 7.85 -6.50 -2.20
C PRO A 104 8.17 -6.54 -0.71
N LEU A 105 8.38 -5.38 -0.12
CA LEU A 105 8.53 -5.21 1.33
C LEU A 105 7.25 -5.64 2.06
N TYR A 106 6.11 -5.30 1.50
CA TYR A 106 4.80 -5.56 2.07
C TYR A 106 3.74 -5.56 0.97
N THR A 107 2.62 -6.25 1.19
CA THR A 107 1.44 -6.17 0.33
C THR A 107 0.23 -5.80 1.19
N THR A 108 -0.43 -4.71 0.84
CA THR A 108 -1.68 -4.29 1.49
C THR A 108 -2.90 -4.65 0.67
N TRP A 109 -4.03 -4.83 1.36
CA TRP A 109 -5.31 -5.13 0.73
C TRP A 109 -6.36 -4.12 1.18
N HIS A 110 -7.13 -3.59 0.23
CA HIS A 110 -8.17 -2.62 0.47
C HIS A 110 -9.43 -2.98 -0.32
N ALA A 111 -10.54 -3.17 0.39
CA ALA A 111 -11.84 -3.45 -0.22
C ALA A 111 -12.69 -2.18 -0.25
N TYR A 112 -13.34 -1.91 -1.39
CA TYR A 112 -14.23 -0.78 -1.56
C TYR A 112 -15.32 -1.13 -2.59
N ASP A 113 -16.41 -0.38 -2.52
CA ASP A 113 -17.54 -0.51 -3.45
C ASP A 113 -17.41 0.57 -4.54
N THR A 114 -17.41 0.15 -5.79
CA THR A 114 -17.43 1.03 -6.96
C THR A 114 -18.77 0.81 -7.69
N TYR A 115 -19.74 1.66 -7.38
CA TYR A 115 -21.09 1.60 -7.98
C TYR A 115 -21.78 0.24 -7.88
N GLY A 116 -21.65 -0.44 -6.75
CA GLY A 116 -22.26 -1.76 -6.48
C GLY A 116 -21.37 -2.93 -6.86
N GLU A 117 -20.21 -2.71 -7.47
CA GLU A 117 -19.19 -3.74 -7.69
C GLU A 117 -18.13 -3.65 -6.59
N TRP A 118 -17.98 -4.72 -5.79
CA TRP A 118 -16.97 -4.79 -4.76
C TRP A 118 -15.60 -5.12 -5.36
N GLU A 119 -14.67 -4.21 -5.21
CA GLU A 119 -13.28 -4.37 -5.62
C GLU A 119 -12.39 -4.66 -4.40
N LEU A 120 -11.39 -5.51 -4.61
CA LEU A 120 -10.32 -5.79 -3.66
C LEU A 120 -8.99 -5.40 -4.29
N LYS A 121 -8.47 -4.25 -3.91
CA LYS A 121 -7.20 -3.75 -4.41
C LYS A 121 -6.05 -4.31 -3.58
N SER A 122 -5.15 -5.04 -4.22
CA SER A 122 -3.84 -5.39 -3.65
C SER A 122 -2.80 -4.38 -4.11
N THR A 123 -1.96 -3.89 -3.18
CA THR A 123 -0.85 -3.01 -3.53
C THR A 123 0.44 -3.62 -3.03
N ASP A 124 1.35 -3.92 -3.96
CA ASP A 124 2.70 -4.38 -3.66
C ASP A 124 3.60 -3.17 -3.40
N TRP A 125 4.16 -3.07 -2.21
CA TRP A 125 5.02 -1.98 -1.79
C TRP A 125 6.48 -2.37 -1.90
N TRP A 126 7.23 -1.67 -2.77
CA TRP A 126 8.63 -1.93 -3.04
C TRP A 126 9.53 -0.96 -2.30
N ARG A 127 10.51 -1.49 -1.57
CA ARG A 127 11.53 -0.66 -0.92
C ARG A 127 12.49 -0.11 -1.96
N MET A 128 12.65 1.19 -1.94
CA MET A 128 13.45 1.93 -2.92
C MET A 128 14.35 2.95 -2.25
N ARG A 129 15.37 3.36 -2.97
CA ARG A 129 16.21 4.51 -2.62
C ARG A 129 16.41 5.42 -3.81
N THR A 130 16.76 6.67 -3.52
CA THR A 130 17.22 7.62 -4.52
C THR A 130 18.40 8.41 -4.00
N SER A 131 19.28 8.80 -4.91
CA SER A 131 20.34 9.79 -4.68
C SER A 131 19.99 11.16 -5.27
N GLN A 132 18.79 11.30 -5.85
CA GLN A 132 18.33 12.58 -6.39
C GLN A 132 18.15 13.61 -5.27
N THR A 133 18.57 14.85 -5.56
CA THR A 133 18.48 16.01 -4.66
C THR A 133 17.40 17.00 -5.11
N GLU A 134 16.76 16.73 -6.25
CA GLU A 134 15.70 17.57 -6.78
C GLU A 134 14.49 17.60 -5.85
N THR A 135 13.83 18.74 -5.82
CA THR A 135 12.56 18.88 -5.09
C THR A 135 11.50 18.06 -5.78
N PRO A 136 10.82 17.14 -5.07
CA PRO A 136 9.77 16.35 -5.66
C PRO A 136 8.60 17.24 -6.12
N GLN A 137 7.94 16.84 -7.20
CA GLN A 137 6.84 17.59 -7.82
C GLN A 137 5.57 16.75 -7.83
N PRO A 138 4.44 17.25 -7.31
CA PRO A 138 3.19 16.52 -7.32
C PRO A 138 2.60 16.42 -8.72
N GLN A 139 2.03 15.27 -9.07
CA GLN A 139 1.19 15.10 -10.24
C GLN A 139 -0.23 15.60 -9.91
N GLU A 140 -0.49 16.87 -10.19
CA GLU A 140 -1.75 17.54 -9.81
C GLU A 140 -2.98 16.93 -10.49
N ASP A 141 -2.83 16.41 -11.71
CA ASP A 141 -3.93 15.81 -12.49
C ASP A 141 -4.52 14.55 -11.80
N GLU A 142 -3.76 13.89 -10.92
CA GLU A 142 -4.23 12.79 -10.08
C GLU A 142 -4.75 13.23 -8.71
N GLY A 143 -4.80 14.53 -8.48
CA GLY A 143 -5.28 15.12 -7.23
C GLY A 143 -4.26 15.05 -6.09
N ILE A 144 -2.98 14.84 -6.42
CA ILE A 144 -1.88 14.94 -5.46
C ILE A 144 -1.60 16.42 -5.22
N THR A 145 -1.78 16.86 -3.99
CA THR A 145 -1.66 18.27 -3.62
C THR A 145 -0.30 18.64 -3.05
N GLU A 146 0.46 17.65 -2.62
CA GLU A 146 1.79 17.84 -2.01
C GLU A 146 2.63 16.57 -2.13
N VAL A 147 3.93 16.73 -2.34
CA VAL A 147 4.94 15.67 -2.21
C VAL A 147 6.04 16.19 -1.30
N ARG A 148 6.45 15.39 -0.32
CA ARG A 148 7.43 15.81 0.67
C ARG A 148 8.35 14.68 1.12
N TRP A 149 9.62 15.01 1.34
CA TRP A 149 10.53 14.21 2.13
C TRP A 149 10.23 14.37 3.61
N MET A 150 9.97 13.28 4.30
CA MET A 150 9.61 13.24 5.71
C MET A 150 10.75 12.64 6.53
N ASN A 151 11.41 13.47 7.33
CA ASN A 151 12.29 12.97 8.38
C ASN A 151 11.48 12.24 9.46
N ASN A 152 12.14 11.62 10.43
CA ASN A 152 11.47 10.81 11.45
C ASN A 152 10.39 11.57 12.23
N ALA A 153 10.59 12.85 12.54
CA ALA A 153 9.63 13.67 13.27
C ALA A 153 8.41 14.01 12.41
N ALA A 154 8.62 14.53 11.19
CA ALA A 154 7.57 14.85 10.24
C ALA A 154 6.77 13.59 9.84
N ARG A 155 7.47 12.45 9.66
CA ARG A 155 6.83 11.16 9.37
C ARG A 155 5.91 10.72 10.51
N ALA A 156 6.33 10.86 11.76
CA ALA A 156 5.51 10.52 12.91
C ALA A 156 4.21 11.36 12.98
N GLU A 157 4.29 12.64 12.62
CA GLU A 157 3.11 13.51 12.52
C GLU A 157 2.22 13.09 11.33
N ALA A 158 2.79 12.87 10.15
CA ALA A 158 2.07 12.45 8.94
C ALA A 158 1.31 11.12 9.16
N LEU A 159 1.86 10.19 9.94
CA LEU A 159 1.22 8.93 10.27
C LEU A 159 -0.06 9.08 11.13
N ASN A 160 -0.32 10.24 11.72
CA ASN A 160 -1.60 10.50 12.39
C ASN A 160 -2.72 10.81 11.37
N GLU A 161 -2.35 11.24 10.17
CA GLU A 161 -3.26 11.62 9.08
C GLU A 161 -3.20 10.65 7.88
N THR A 162 -2.85 9.38 8.11
CA THR A 162 -2.73 8.37 7.05
C THR A 162 -3.69 7.18 7.28
N TYR A 163 -3.67 6.25 6.33
CA TYR A 163 -4.41 4.99 6.43
C TYR A 163 -3.68 3.97 7.30
N GLU A 164 -4.43 3.13 8.03
CA GLU A 164 -3.82 2.07 8.86
C GLU A 164 -2.93 1.12 8.05
N THR A 165 -3.30 0.83 6.80
CA THR A 165 -2.48 0.03 5.88
C THR A 165 -1.12 0.66 5.59
N ILE A 166 -1.04 1.99 5.47
CA ILE A 166 0.24 2.70 5.26
C ILE A 166 1.09 2.67 6.54
N LYS A 167 0.48 2.74 7.71
CA LYS A 167 1.22 2.56 8.99
C LYS A 167 1.89 1.19 9.05
N GLU A 168 1.23 0.12 8.58
CA GLU A 168 1.82 -1.21 8.52
C GLU A 168 3.00 -1.28 7.54
N VAL A 169 2.90 -0.63 6.37
CA VAL A 169 4.01 -0.54 5.41
C VAL A 169 5.22 0.16 6.04
N VAL A 170 5.00 1.28 6.74
CA VAL A 170 6.08 2.02 7.41
C VAL A 170 6.69 1.20 8.56
N ARG A 171 5.87 0.47 9.33
CA ARG A 171 6.38 -0.46 10.36
C ARG A 171 7.26 -1.56 9.75
N ALA A 172 6.87 -2.10 8.59
CA ALA A 172 7.68 -3.09 7.87
C ALA A 172 9.02 -2.51 7.40
N LEU A 173 9.04 -1.25 6.91
CA LEU A 173 10.27 -0.54 6.58
C LEU A 173 11.18 -0.40 7.79
N ASP A 174 10.64 0.05 8.93
CA ASP A 174 11.41 0.26 10.16
C ASP A 174 11.98 -1.07 10.70
N ALA A 175 11.22 -2.15 10.62
CA ALA A 175 11.68 -3.49 11.00
C ALA A 175 12.82 -3.98 10.08
N LYS A 176 12.67 -3.79 8.77
CA LYS A 176 13.70 -4.18 7.77
C LYS A 176 15.00 -3.42 7.98
N ASN A 177 14.91 -2.10 8.27
CA ASN A 177 16.09 -1.27 8.50
C ASN A 177 16.84 -1.69 9.78
N ARG A 178 16.14 -2.05 10.85
CA ARG A 178 16.81 -2.55 12.09
C ARG A 178 17.63 -3.82 11.85
N ASN A 179 17.08 -4.77 11.09
CA ASN A 179 17.77 -6.04 10.81
C ASN A 179 19.00 -5.90 9.91
N ASN A 180 19.19 -4.76 9.23
CA ASN A 180 20.38 -4.50 8.42
C ASN A 180 21.56 -3.93 9.23
N TYR A 181 21.36 -3.62 10.52
CA TYR A 181 22.38 -3.08 11.42
C TYR A 181 22.85 -4.10 12.48
N GLU A 182 22.28 -5.31 12.49
CA GLU A 182 22.74 -6.46 13.25
C GLU A 182 23.60 -7.41 12.39
#